data_0a4d6de0b688180a111ef0539404bb11
#
_entry.id   0a4d6de0b688180a111ef0539404bb11
#
_cell.length_a   1.000
_cell.length_b   1.000
_cell.length_c   1.000
_cell.angle_alpha   90.00
_cell.angle_beta   90.00
_cell.angle_gamma   90.00
#
_symmetry.space_group_name_H-M   'P 1'
#
loop_
_entity.id
_entity.type
_entity.pdbx_description
1 polymer ?
#
loop_
_entity_poly.entity_id
_entity_poly.type
_entity_poly.pdbx_seq_one_letter_code
_entity_poly.pdbx_strand_id
1 'polypeptide(L)'
;YKRQSCDTPVDPAAFGSEAEKTLYRELNRTDPASVEALTARLKAEGRDREIQKELRKLKNLKRTPIPKVLAYVSGELFEQYIHDMKIVQQFAMLNRQAMMDEIVKGMKLHVEEQFTTIHNYIDTDSRILRKGAVSAQAGERLLIPINMRDGSLLCVGKGNEDWNCSAPHGAGRLMSRAEAKQSFTVSEFKKQMEQIYTTSVSKATL
;
A
#
# COMPACT_ATOMS: atom_id res chain seq x y z
N TYR A 1 -3.35 -2.07 -1.45
CA TYR A 1 -4.58 -1.94 -2.26
C TYR A 1 -4.26 -1.05 -3.45
N LYS A 2 -3.95 -1.66 -4.58
CA LYS A 2 -3.77 -0.93 -5.83
C LYS A 2 -5.18 -0.58 -6.30
N ARG A 3 -5.58 0.68 -6.20
CA ARG A 3 -6.83 1.16 -6.77
C ARG A 3 -6.77 0.98 -8.27
N GLN A 4 -7.37 -0.07 -8.78
CA GLN A 4 -7.72 -0.11 -10.18
C GLN A 4 -8.99 0.72 -10.34
N SER A 5 -8.93 1.76 -11.13
CA SER A 5 -10.10 2.56 -11.45
C SER A 5 -10.98 1.73 -12.38
N CYS A 6 -12.05 1.18 -11.85
CA CYS A 6 -13.13 0.68 -12.67
C CYS A 6 -13.97 1.89 -13.09
N ASP A 7 -13.77 2.36 -14.30
CA ASP A 7 -14.44 3.54 -14.83
C ASP A 7 -15.73 3.19 -15.57
N THR A 8 -16.24 1.98 -15.41
CA THR A 8 -17.49 1.56 -16.02
C THR A 8 -18.69 2.00 -15.19
N PRO A 9 -19.72 2.59 -15.79
CA PRO A 9 -21.05 2.60 -15.21
C PRO A 9 -21.50 1.13 -15.24
N VAL A 10 -21.37 0.45 -14.11
CA VAL A 10 -21.66 -0.97 -14.05
C VAL A 10 -23.11 -1.13 -13.64
N ASP A 11 -23.86 -1.80 -14.48
CA ASP A 11 -25.07 -2.47 -14.03
C ASP A 11 -24.66 -3.47 -12.94
N PRO A 12 -25.14 -3.33 -11.69
CA PRO A 12 -24.81 -4.27 -10.61
C PRO A 12 -25.11 -5.73 -10.98
N ALA A 13 -26.03 -6.00 -11.89
CA ALA A 13 -26.34 -7.32 -12.40
C ALA A 13 -25.30 -7.89 -13.37
N ALA A 14 -24.42 -7.05 -13.91
CA ALA A 14 -23.40 -7.45 -14.89
C ALA A 14 -22.02 -7.72 -14.26
N PHE A 15 -21.88 -7.58 -12.94
CA PHE A 15 -20.63 -7.76 -12.23
C PHE A 15 -20.01 -9.16 -12.46
N GLY A 16 -18.76 -9.17 -12.90
CA GLY A 16 -18.03 -10.41 -13.19
C GLY A 16 -18.32 -11.03 -14.56
N SER A 17 -19.17 -10.43 -15.38
CA SER A 17 -19.45 -10.90 -16.74
C SER A 17 -18.28 -10.67 -17.70
N GLU A 18 -18.19 -11.46 -18.76
CA GLU A 18 -17.18 -11.24 -19.84
C GLU A 18 -17.37 -9.87 -20.52
N ALA A 19 -18.62 -9.39 -20.60
CA ALA A 19 -18.92 -8.08 -21.13
C ALA A 19 -18.32 -6.96 -20.25
N GLU A 20 -18.41 -7.09 -18.92
CA GLU A 20 -17.78 -6.17 -17.96
C GLU A 20 -16.26 -6.17 -18.09
N LYS A 21 -15.64 -7.35 -18.19
CA LYS A 21 -14.19 -7.47 -18.35
C LYS A 21 -13.70 -6.83 -19.64
N THR A 22 -14.41 -7.06 -20.73
CA THR A 22 -14.10 -6.48 -22.04
C THR A 22 -14.24 -4.97 -21.98
N LEU A 23 -15.35 -4.47 -21.47
CA LEU A 23 -15.62 -3.05 -21.33
C LEU A 23 -14.60 -2.36 -20.40
N TYR A 24 -14.20 -2.99 -19.30
CA TYR A 24 -13.15 -2.49 -18.43
C TYR A 24 -11.80 -2.39 -19.14
N ARG A 25 -11.41 -3.42 -19.90
CA ARG A 25 -10.18 -3.40 -20.70
C ARG A 25 -10.21 -2.30 -21.75
N GLU A 26 -11.33 -2.14 -22.46
CA GLU A 26 -11.50 -1.12 -23.49
C GLU A 26 -11.49 0.30 -22.91
N LEU A 27 -12.17 0.53 -21.79
CA LEU A 27 -12.23 1.84 -21.13
C LEU A 27 -10.89 2.28 -20.53
N ASN A 28 -10.08 1.33 -20.06
CA ASN A 28 -8.76 1.64 -19.50
C ASN A 28 -7.62 1.59 -20.53
N ARG A 29 -7.89 1.05 -21.72
CA ARG A 29 -6.92 0.99 -22.80
C ARG A 29 -7.01 2.30 -23.59
N THR A 30 -5.97 3.13 -23.49
CA THR A 30 -5.81 4.18 -24.50
C THR A 30 -5.58 3.44 -25.81
N ASP A 31 -6.55 3.49 -26.71
CA ASP A 31 -6.45 2.83 -28.01
C ASP A 31 -5.18 3.28 -28.73
N PRO A 32 -4.26 2.35 -29.08
CA PRO A 32 -3.05 2.69 -29.81
C PRO A 32 -3.32 3.49 -31.08
N ALA A 33 -4.38 3.14 -31.82
CA ALA A 33 -4.78 3.85 -33.03
C ALA A 33 -5.16 5.31 -32.75
N SER A 34 -5.81 5.59 -31.63
CA SER A 34 -6.12 6.96 -31.20
C SER A 34 -4.87 7.75 -30.83
N VAL A 35 -3.86 7.11 -30.26
CA VAL A 35 -2.56 7.73 -29.93
C VAL A 35 -1.79 8.04 -31.21
N GLU A 36 -1.73 7.10 -32.14
CA GLU A 36 -1.06 7.26 -33.44
C GLU A 36 -1.73 8.34 -34.29
N ALA A 37 -3.06 8.31 -34.41
CA ALA A 37 -3.84 9.31 -35.14
C ALA A 37 -3.67 10.70 -34.59
N LEU A 38 -3.71 10.88 -33.26
CA LEU A 38 -3.48 12.16 -32.60
C LEU A 38 -2.05 12.65 -32.83
N THR A 39 -1.08 11.76 -32.70
CA THR A 39 0.33 12.07 -32.91
C THR A 39 0.61 12.47 -34.37
N ALA A 40 0.08 11.71 -35.35
CA ALA A 40 0.24 12.03 -36.76
C ALA A 40 -0.41 13.37 -37.11
N ARG A 41 -1.61 13.65 -36.60
CA ARG A 41 -2.31 14.92 -36.81
C ARG A 41 -1.49 16.10 -36.28
N LEU A 42 -1.01 16.02 -35.03
CA LEU A 42 -0.25 17.12 -34.42
C LEU A 42 1.09 17.35 -35.13
N LYS A 43 1.75 16.31 -35.63
CA LYS A 43 2.93 16.42 -36.47
C LYS A 43 2.62 17.11 -37.81
N ALA A 44 1.54 16.74 -38.46
CA ALA A 44 1.12 17.36 -39.72
C ALA A 44 0.76 18.86 -39.54
N GLU A 45 0.27 19.25 -38.35
CA GLU A 45 -0.02 20.61 -37.97
C GLU A 45 1.23 21.41 -37.49
N GLY A 46 2.43 20.77 -37.41
CA GLY A 46 3.65 21.39 -36.88
C GLY A 46 3.64 21.65 -35.37
N ARG A 47 2.78 20.93 -34.63
CA ARG A 47 2.54 21.11 -33.16
C ARG A 47 3.20 20.01 -32.33
N ASP A 48 4.40 19.59 -32.70
CA ASP A 48 5.12 18.50 -32.05
C ASP A 48 5.30 18.70 -30.54
N ARG A 49 5.51 19.95 -30.12
CA ARG A 49 5.69 20.29 -28.69
C ARG A 49 4.45 20.06 -27.84
N GLU A 50 3.27 19.97 -28.46
CA GLU A 50 2.01 19.79 -27.76
C GLU A 50 1.61 18.31 -27.64
N ILE A 51 2.27 17.40 -28.36
CA ILE A 51 1.93 15.96 -28.38
C ILE A 51 1.79 15.39 -26.97
N GLN A 52 2.77 15.61 -26.11
CA GLN A 52 2.72 15.06 -24.75
C GLN A 52 1.56 15.62 -23.91
N LYS A 53 1.23 16.90 -24.08
CA LYS A 53 0.11 17.56 -23.40
C LYS A 53 -1.23 16.99 -23.86
N GLU A 54 -1.41 16.82 -25.14
CA GLU A 54 -2.65 16.30 -25.73
C GLU A 54 -2.83 14.80 -25.45
N LEU A 55 -1.75 14.02 -25.48
CA LEU A 55 -1.78 12.61 -25.06
C LEU A 55 -2.17 12.46 -23.57
N ARG A 56 -1.73 13.38 -22.69
CA ARG A 56 -2.18 13.38 -21.29
C ARG A 56 -3.67 13.66 -21.17
N LYS A 57 -4.21 14.56 -21.98
CA LYS A 57 -5.67 14.83 -22.01
C LYS A 57 -6.44 13.59 -22.47
N LEU A 58 -5.98 12.92 -23.53
CA LEU A 58 -6.58 11.69 -24.03
C LEU A 58 -6.62 10.58 -22.96
N LYS A 59 -5.54 10.42 -22.20
CA LYS A 59 -5.45 9.47 -21.07
C LYS A 59 -6.34 9.84 -19.87
N ASN A 60 -6.63 11.13 -19.70
CA ASN A 60 -7.39 11.65 -18.55
C ASN A 60 -8.88 11.88 -18.86
N LEU A 61 -9.36 11.47 -20.03
CA LEU A 61 -10.78 11.53 -20.35
C LEU A 61 -11.56 10.69 -19.33
N LYS A 62 -12.42 11.35 -18.56
CA LYS A 62 -13.38 10.67 -17.68
C LYS A 62 -14.43 9.97 -18.54
N ARG A 63 -14.40 8.64 -18.54
CA ARG A 63 -15.35 7.82 -19.32
C ARG A 63 -16.51 7.30 -18.48
N THR A 64 -16.53 7.64 -17.21
CA THR A 64 -17.55 7.23 -16.24
C THR A 64 -17.82 8.31 -15.22
N PRO A 65 -19.07 8.44 -14.73
CA PRO A 65 -19.41 9.32 -13.60
C PRO A 65 -18.91 8.79 -12.25
N ILE A 66 -18.45 7.53 -12.17
CA ILE A 66 -17.99 6.93 -10.91
C ILE A 66 -16.66 7.58 -10.48
N PRO A 67 -16.58 8.18 -9.29
CA PRO A 67 -15.32 8.72 -8.77
C PRO A 67 -14.28 7.61 -8.58
N LYS A 68 -13.01 7.90 -8.88
CA LYS A 68 -11.91 6.94 -8.67
C LYS A 68 -11.82 6.38 -7.26
N VAL A 69 -12.27 7.15 -6.26
CA VAL A 69 -12.28 6.73 -4.86
C VAL A 69 -13.28 5.62 -4.58
N LEU A 70 -14.28 5.45 -5.43
CA LEU A 70 -15.28 4.39 -5.36
C LEU A 70 -15.01 3.25 -6.34
N ALA A 71 -13.88 3.29 -7.05
CA ALA A 71 -13.50 2.21 -7.95
C ALA A 71 -13.26 0.90 -7.19
N TYR A 72 -13.70 -0.20 -7.74
CA TYR A 72 -13.54 -1.53 -7.18
C TYR A 72 -13.31 -2.56 -8.28
N VAL A 73 -12.92 -3.75 -7.91
CA VAL A 73 -12.81 -4.92 -8.79
C VAL A 73 -13.67 -6.05 -8.27
N SER A 74 -14.24 -6.82 -9.17
CA SER A 74 -15.10 -7.96 -8.86
C SER A 74 -14.88 -9.12 -9.84
N GLY A 75 -15.53 -10.25 -9.59
CA GLY A 75 -15.46 -11.41 -10.44
C GLY A 75 -14.02 -11.89 -10.68
N GLU A 76 -13.71 -12.31 -11.91
CA GLU A 76 -12.40 -12.84 -12.28
C GLU A 76 -11.27 -11.83 -12.09
N LEU A 77 -11.50 -10.53 -12.30
CA LEU A 77 -10.50 -9.49 -12.04
C LEU A 77 -10.12 -9.41 -10.56
N PHE A 78 -11.08 -9.64 -9.67
CA PHE A 78 -10.81 -9.74 -8.24
C PHE A 78 -9.95 -10.96 -7.91
N GLU A 79 -10.27 -12.12 -8.48
CA GLU A 79 -9.49 -13.34 -8.25
C GLU A 79 -8.07 -13.23 -8.84
N GLN A 80 -7.90 -12.63 -10.02
CA GLN A 80 -6.60 -12.30 -10.58
C GLN A 80 -5.81 -11.35 -9.66
N TYR A 81 -6.47 -10.33 -9.12
CA TYR A 81 -5.84 -9.41 -8.18
C TYR A 81 -5.36 -10.12 -6.91
N ILE A 82 -6.19 -11.01 -6.34
CA ILE A 82 -5.81 -11.80 -5.16
C ILE A 82 -4.65 -12.75 -5.49
N HIS A 83 -4.66 -13.37 -6.68
CA HIS A 83 -3.55 -14.20 -7.14
C HIS A 83 -2.23 -13.39 -7.24
N ASP A 84 -2.24 -12.23 -7.86
CA ASP A 84 -1.07 -11.36 -7.96
C ASP A 84 -0.59 -10.89 -6.58
N MET A 85 -1.53 -10.58 -5.68
CA MET A 85 -1.22 -10.22 -4.30
C MET A 85 -0.49 -11.36 -3.56
N LYS A 86 -0.87 -12.62 -3.75
CA LYS A 86 -0.16 -13.77 -3.17
C LYS A 86 1.29 -13.82 -3.65
N ILE A 87 1.52 -13.65 -4.95
CA ILE A 87 2.86 -13.64 -5.53
C ILE A 87 3.71 -12.52 -4.93
N VAL A 88 3.17 -11.28 -4.90
CA VAL A 88 3.88 -10.11 -4.36
C VAL A 88 4.16 -10.25 -2.87
N GLN A 89 3.22 -10.80 -2.10
CA GLN A 89 3.42 -11.04 -0.67
C GLN A 89 4.48 -12.13 -0.40
N GLN A 90 4.50 -13.18 -1.20
CA GLN A 90 5.55 -14.21 -1.13
C GLN A 90 6.92 -13.61 -1.45
N PHE A 91 7.02 -12.83 -2.52
CA PHE A 91 8.25 -12.11 -2.85
C PHE A 91 8.70 -11.20 -1.69
N ALA A 92 7.78 -10.42 -1.12
CA ALA A 92 8.09 -9.53 -0.01
C ALA A 92 8.55 -10.28 1.25
N MET A 93 8.00 -11.47 1.51
CA MET A 93 8.44 -12.34 2.60
C MET A 93 9.86 -12.83 2.37
N LEU A 94 10.14 -13.41 1.20
CA LEU A 94 11.47 -13.90 0.83
C LEU A 94 12.52 -12.78 0.83
N ASN A 95 12.15 -11.60 0.34
CA ASN A 95 13.05 -10.44 0.34
C ASN A 95 13.40 -9.99 1.78
N ARG A 96 12.42 -9.95 2.69
CA ARG A 96 12.71 -9.64 4.11
C ARG A 96 13.62 -10.69 4.74
N GLN A 97 13.38 -11.97 4.45
CA GLN A 97 14.22 -13.05 4.94
C GLN A 97 15.65 -12.89 4.44
N ALA A 98 15.85 -12.70 3.13
CA ALA A 98 17.18 -12.50 2.55
C ALA A 98 17.92 -11.29 3.16
N MET A 99 17.21 -10.18 3.37
CA MET A 99 17.77 -8.99 4.04
C MET A 99 18.19 -9.30 5.48
N MET A 100 17.39 -10.04 6.24
CA MET A 100 17.72 -10.44 7.61
C MET A 100 18.92 -11.38 7.63
N ASP A 101 18.98 -12.36 6.74
CA ASP A 101 20.10 -13.30 6.64
C ASP A 101 21.42 -12.57 6.36
N GLU A 102 21.42 -11.58 5.46
CA GLU A 102 22.61 -10.75 5.19
C GLU A 102 23.02 -9.88 6.39
N ILE A 103 22.05 -9.30 7.13
CA ILE A 103 22.34 -8.52 8.34
C ILE A 103 22.93 -9.43 9.43
N VAL A 104 22.29 -10.55 9.73
CA VAL A 104 22.73 -11.51 10.74
C VAL A 104 24.15 -12.01 10.43
N LYS A 105 24.39 -12.38 9.18
CA LYS A 105 25.71 -12.84 8.71
C LYS A 105 26.76 -11.74 8.76
N GLY A 106 26.42 -10.54 8.23
CA GLY A 106 27.36 -9.41 8.18
C GLY A 106 27.77 -8.90 9.56
N MET A 107 26.83 -8.89 10.49
CA MET A 107 27.06 -8.47 11.88
C MET A 107 27.52 -9.62 12.79
N LYS A 108 27.59 -10.86 12.30
CA LYS A 108 27.92 -12.06 13.06
C LYS A 108 27.05 -12.25 14.30
N LEU A 109 25.76 -12.00 14.16
CA LEU A 109 24.80 -12.11 15.25
C LEU A 109 24.41 -13.57 15.48
N HIS A 110 24.18 -13.93 16.74
CA HIS A 110 23.52 -15.17 17.11
C HIS A 110 22.01 -14.89 17.25
N VAL A 111 21.20 -15.60 16.48
CA VAL A 111 19.74 -15.45 16.50
C VAL A 111 19.15 -16.47 17.46
N GLU A 112 18.55 -16.01 18.54
CA GLU A 112 17.83 -16.87 19.48
C GLU A 112 16.39 -17.13 19.00
N GLU A 113 15.75 -16.13 18.41
CA GLU A 113 14.38 -16.24 17.94
C GLU A 113 14.10 -15.24 16.82
N GLN A 114 13.25 -15.63 15.88
CA GLN A 114 12.82 -14.79 14.76
C GLN A 114 11.34 -14.96 14.48
N PHE A 115 10.63 -13.85 14.25
CA PHE A 115 9.27 -13.84 13.75
C PHE A 115 9.01 -12.60 12.90
N THR A 116 7.92 -12.61 12.14
CA THR A 116 7.55 -11.50 11.25
C THR A 116 6.14 -11.04 11.57
N THR A 117 5.96 -9.73 11.69
CA THR A 117 4.65 -9.08 11.76
C THR A 117 4.43 -8.27 10.50
N ILE A 118 3.28 -8.46 9.85
CA ILE A 118 2.92 -7.74 8.62
C ILE A 118 1.72 -6.85 8.93
N HIS A 119 1.80 -5.60 8.51
CA HIS A 119 0.71 -4.64 8.66
C HIS A 119 0.28 -4.05 7.31
N ASN A 120 -0.93 -3.51 7.24
CA ASN A 120 -1.48 -2.90 6.03
C ASN A 120 -1.43 -3.84 4.82
N TYR A 121 -2.01 -5.00 4.94
CA TYR A 121 -2.02 -6.04 3.91
C TYR A 121 -3.41 -6.66 3.74
N ILE A 122 -3.58 -7.40 2.67
CA ILE A 122 -4.74 -8.25 2.45
C ILE A 122 -4.34 -9.67 2.87
N ASP A 123 -5.03 -10.21 3.85
CA ASP A 123 -5.02 -11.64 4.12
C ASP A 123 -5.76 -12.32 2.98
N THR A 124 -5.01 -12.96 2.10
CA THR A 124 -5.56 -13.50 0.85
C THR A 124 -6.36 -14.79 1.06
N ASP A 125 -6.20 -15.44 2.20
CA ASP A 125 -6.91 -16.68 2.51
C ASP A 125 -8.25 -16.40 3.21
N SER A 126 -8.24 -15.54 4.23
CA SER A 126 -9.46 -15.09 4.92
C SER A 126 -10.17 -13.92 4.20
N ARG A 127 -9.53 -13.32 3.17
CA ARG A 127 -10.00 -12.14 2.44
C ARG A 127 -10.25 -10.92 3.34
N ILE A 128 -9.48 -10.79 4.41
CA ILE A 128 -9.54 -9.67 5.33
C ILE A 128 -8.52 -8.61 4.92
N LEU A 129 -9.00 -7.39 4.66
CA LEU A 129 -8.13 -6.22 4.45
C LEU A 129 -7.79 -5.60 5.81
N ARG A 130 -6.52 -5.68 6.21
CA ARG A 130 -6.02 -5.00 7.40
C ARG A 130 -5.37 -3.67 7.00
N LYS A 131 -5.93 -2.57 7.51
CA LYS A 131 -5.40 -1.22 7.35
C LYS A 131 -5.29 -0.54 8.72
N GLY A 132 -4.07 -0.16 9.10
CA GLY A 132 -3.81 0.29 10.46
C GLY A 132 -3.85 -0.86 11.49
N ALA A 133 -3.73 -2.10 11.02
CA ALA A 133 -3.87 -3.30 11.82
C ALA A 133 -2.87 -4.38 11.38
N VAL A 134 -2.61 -5.31 12.29
CA VAL A 134 -1.85 -6.55 12.11
C VAL A 134 -2.75 -7.75 12.41
N SER A 135 -2.35 -8.95 11.96
CA SER A 135 -2.98 -10.18 12.40
C SER A 135 -2.72 -10.45 13.87
N ALA A 136 -3.70 -11.02 14.56
CA ALA A 136 -3.64 -11.39 15.96
C ALA A 136 -4.47 -12.66 16.21
N GLN A 137 -4.20 -13.71 15.39
CA GLN A 137 -4.80 -15.02 15.56
C GLN A 137 -4.47 -15.60 16.94
N ALA A 138 -5.24 -16.53 17.43
CA ALA A 138 -4.99 -17.15 18.73
C ALA A 138 -3.58 -17.77 18.78
N GLY A 139 -2.73 -17.32 19.70
CA GLY A 139 -1.35 -17.77 19.83
C GLY A 139 -0.34 -17.12 18.87
N GLU A 140 -0.77 -16.32 17.91
CA GLU A 140 0.12 -15.62 16.98
C GLU A 140 0.94 -14.55 17.69
N ARG A 141 2.24 -14.54 17.45
CA ARG A 141 3.14 -13.47 17.95
C ARG A 141 3.11 -12.27 17.05
N LEU A 142 3.01 -11.09 17.66
CA LEU A 142 2.97 -9.83 16.94
C LEU A 142 3.73 -8.73 17.66
N LEU A 143 4.20 -7.76 16.88
CA LEU A 143 4.89 -6.58 17.34
C LEU A 143 4.03 -5.34 17.13
N ILE A 144 3.83 -4.56 18.18
CA ILE A 144 3.10 -3.28 18.13
C ILE A 144 4.07 -2.16 18.50
N PRO A 145 4.64 -1.41 17.52
CA PRO A 145 5.50 -0.27 17.80
C PRO A 145 4.70 0.86 18.45
N ILE A 146 5.24 1.43 19.51
CA ILE A 146 4.66 2.57 20.22
C ILE A 146 5.29 3.86 19.71
N ASN A 147 6.54 4.11 20.09
CA ASN A 147 7.33 5.25 19.65
C ASN A 147 8.83 5.00 19.94
N MET A 148 9.70 5.93 19.53
CA MET A 148 11.15 5.77 19.68
C MET A 148 11.63 5.71 21.14
N ARG A 149 10.91 6.33 22.08
CA ARG A 149 11.25 6.34 23.51
C ARG A 149 10.75 5.08 24.21
N ASP A 150 9.49 4.73 24.00
CA ASP A 150 8.82 3.66 24.74
C ASP A 150 8.96 2.29 24.06
N GLY A 151 9.52 2.27 22.83
CA GLY A 151 9.83 1.04 22.11
C GLY A 151 8.60 0.38 21.45
N SER A 152 8.52 -0.93 21.61
CA SER A 152 7.46 -1.76 21.00
C SER A 152 6.97 -2.82 21.99
N LEU A 153 5.72 -3.20 21.85
CA LEU A 153 5.14 -4.31 22.62
C LEU A 153 5.28 -5.62 21.83
N LEU A 154 5.81 -6.64 22.49
CA LEU A 154 5.70 -8.03 22.04
C LEU A 154 4.41 -8.60 22.61
N CYS A 155 3.52 -9.04 21.73
CA CYS A 155 2.18 -9.48 22.10
C CYS A 155 1.91 -10.90 21.58
N VAL A 156 0.87 -11.52 22.16
CA VAL A 156 0.31 -12.77 21.66
C VAL A 156 -1.16 -12.51 21.34
N GLY A 157 -1.55 -12.85 20.12
CA GLY A 157 -2.92 -12.71 19.63
C GLY A 157 -3.90 -13.56 20.42
N LYS A 158 -5.10 -13.04 20.64
CA LYS A 158 -6.20 -13.72 21.34
C LYS A 158 -7.20 -14.37 20.36
N GLY A 159 -7.11 -14.12 19.06
CA GLY A 159 -8.05 -14.63 18.07
C GLY A 159 -9.47 -14.11 18.26
N ASN A 160 -9.64 -12.83 18.62
CA ASN A 160 -10.96 -12.26 18.79
C ASN A 160 -11.63 -12.02 17.44
N GLU A 161 -12.69 -12.78 17.16
CA GLU A 161 -13.44 -12.76 15.89
C GLU A 161 -14.19 -11.44 15.69
N ASP A 162 -14.68 -10.79 16.74
CA ASP A 162 -15.35 -9.49 16.65
C ASP A 162 -14.45 -8.41 16.07
N TRP A 163 -13.13 -8.60 16.16
CA TRP A 163 -12.10 -7.71 15.64
C TRP A 163 -11.36 -8.32 14.43
N ASN A 164 -11.99 -9.27 13.76
CA ASN A 164 -11.36 -10.01 12.64
C ASN A 164 -9.98 -10.56 13.00
N CYS A 165 -9.81 -11.11 14.21
CA CYS A 165 -8.53 -11.58 14.73
C CYS A 165 -7.40 -10.59 14.46
N SER A 166 -7.61 -9.32 14.79
CA SER A 166 -6.68 -8.23 14.48
C SER A 166 -6.32 -7.42 15.71
N ALA A 167 -5.16 -6.76 15.65
CA ALA A 167 -4.67 -5.83 16.66
C ALA A 167 -4.17 -4.53 16.00
N PRO A 168 -4.06 -3.42 16.74
CA PRO A 168 -3.46 -2.19 16.21
C PRO A 168 -2.03 -2.43 15.72
N HIS A 169 -1.64 -1.77 14.63
CA HIS A 169 -0.27 -1.85 14.10
C HIS A 169 0.70 -0.85 14.75
N GLY A 170 0.25 -0.08 15.73
CA GLY A 170 1.01 0.94 16.45
C GLY A 170 0.11 1.79 17.32
N ALA A 171 0.70 2.68 18.11
CA ALA A 171 -0.02 3.55 19.04
C ALA A 171 -0.81 4.70 18.38
N GLY A 172 -0.61 4.91 17.07
CA GLY A 172 -1.15 6.08 16.38
C GLY A 172 -0.36 7.36 16.70
N ARG A 173 -0.80 8.47 16.16
CA ARG A 173 -0.19 9.78 16.37
C ARG A 173 -1.22 10.75 16.90
N LEU A 174 -0.82 11.56 17.88
CA LEU A 174 -1.64 12.66 18.40
C LEU A 174 -1.73 13.82 17.40
N MET A 175 -0.72 13.98 16.54
CA MET A 175 -0.64 15.04 15.55
C MET A 175 0.09 14.57 14.28
N SER A 176 0.00 15.34 13.20
CA SER A 176 0.75 15.07 11.97
C SER A 176 2.26 15.31 12.17
N ARG A 177 3.08 14.73 11.27
CA ARG A 177 4.54 15.01 11.27
C ARG A 177 4.86 16.49 11.06
N ALA A 178 4.06 17.18 10.24
CA ALA A 178 4.24 18.59 9.98
C ALA A 178 3.98 19.44 11.22
N GLU A 179 2.90 19.16 11.96
CA GLU A 179 2.58 19.81 13.24
C GLU A 179 3.64 19.51 14.29
N ALA A 180 4.12 18.26 14.41
CA ALA A 180 5.18 17.92 15.35
C ALA A 180 6.46 18.74 15.09
N LYS A 181 6.87 18.88 13.82
CA LYS A 181 8.03 19.69 13.44
C LYS A 181 7.88 21.18 13.73
N GLN A 182 6.67 21.70 13.81
CA GLN A 182 6.39 23.07 14.15
C GLN A 182 6.27 23.27 15.67
N SER A 183 5.79 22.25 16.38
CA SER A 183 5.46 22.33 17.82
C SER A 183 6.62 21.99 18.73
N PHE A 184 7.60 21.22 18.26
CA PHE A 184 8.72 20.75 19.08
C PHE A 184 10.07 21.19 18.53
N THR A 185 11.01 21.39 19.44
CA THR A 185 12.40 21.69 19.11
C THR A 185 13.27 20.43 19.15
N VAL A 186 14.39 20.47 18.42
CA VAL A 186 15.39 19.38 18.48
C VAL A 186 15.95 19.20 19.91
N SER A 187 16.05 20.27 20.69
CA SER A 187 16.52 20.21 22.08
C SER A 187 15.54 19.44 22.98
N GLU A 188 14.25 19.70 22.84
CA GLU A 188 13.20 18.94 23.56
C GLU A 188 13.21 17.48 23.13
N PHE A 189 13.34 17.20 21.85
CA PHE A 189 13.45 15.84 21.34
C PHE A 189 14.68 15.12 21.92
N LYS A 190 15.86 15.75 21.91
CA LYS A 190 17.06 15.19 22.53
C LYS A 190 16.85 14.86 24.00
N LYS A 191 16.24 15.76 24.78
CA LYS A 191 15.94 15.56 26.19
C LYS A 191 15.04 14.35 26.42
N GLN A 192 14.01 14.17 25.58
CA GLN A 192 13.11 13.01 25.66
C GLN A 192 13.81 11.68 25.34
N MET A 193 14.88 11.72 24.53
CA MET A 193 15.63 10.56 24.07
C MET A 193 16.92 10.32 24.85
N GLU A 194 17.19 11.09 25.93
CA GLU A 194 18.48 11.09 26.64
C GLU A 194 18.91 9.71 27.17
N GLN A 195 17.93 8.89 27.56
CA GLN A 195 18.19 7.53 28.08
C GLN A 195 18.07 6.43 27.00
N ILE A 196 17.82 6.82 25.76
CA ILE A 196 17.63 5.87 24.66
C ILE A 196 18.82 5.93 23.71
N TYR A 197 19.51 4.79 23.55
CA TYR A 197 20.55 4.68 22.54
C TYR A 197 19.97 4.77 21.13
N THR A 198 20.28 5.84 20.43
CA THR A 198 19.83 6.06 19.04
C THR A 198 20.74 7.05 18.32
N THR A 199 20.95 6.82 17.04
CA THR A 199 21.65 7.75 16.13
C THR A 199 20.69 8.67 15.37
N SER A 200 19.38 8.53 15.60
CA SER A 200 18.33 9.12 14.76
C SER A 200 17.68 10.36 15.37
N VAL A 201 18.35 11.07 16.29
CA VAL A 201 17.83 12.32 16.87
C VAL A 201 18.37 13.53 16.11
N SER A 202 17.60 13.99 15.15
CA SER A 202 17.95 15.13 14.28
C SER A 202 16.71 15.95 13.89
N LYS A 203 16.91 17.09 13.25
CA LYS A 203 15.84 17.91 12.67
C LYS A 203 15.05 17.15 11.57
N ALA A 204 15.67 16.21 10.88
CA ALA A 204 15.02 15.44 9.85
C ALA A 204 14.08 14.37 10.40
N THR A 205 14.38 13.85 11.58
CA THR A 205 13.64 12.78 12.27
C THR A 205 12.62 13.27 13.28
N LEU A 206 12.65 14.54 13.65
CA LEU A 206 11.62 15.25 14.39
C LEU A 206 10.38 15.49 13.51
#